data_3e96545f5908ecf488ebe3025a86b653
#
_entry.id   3e96545f5908ecf488ebe3025a86b653
#
_cell.length_a   1.000
_cell.length_b   1.000
_cell.length_c   1.000
_cell.angle_alpha   90.00
_cell.angle_beta   90.00
_cell.angle_gamma   90.00
#
_symmetry.space_group_name_H-M   'P 1'
#
loop_
_entity.id
_entity.type
_entity.pdbx_description
1 polymer ?
#
loop_
_entity_poly.entity_id
_entity_poly.type
_entity_poly.pdbx_seq_one_letter_code
_entity_poly.pdbx_strand_id
1 'polypeptide(L)'
;YDLVLAGRQAIDGDTAQVGPQLAEKLGYTLVTYLEDFEFEGRTVRVRRNIGNGYEVVRSQLPALFTVVESANKPRPQALRKALKFKKALSPLEVNKIVTEQLPDADDNTKRSEAANRCQALAKQGLLITQWDLDDLEADLTWCGVTGSPTKVNRIQSIVLAGGDYKEFPPTDAGINQLIYELVEDHTIG
;
A
#
# COMPACT_ATOMS: atom_id res chain seq x y z
N TYR A 1 -17.15 -5.13 -8.73
CA TYR A 1 -16.64 -3.81 -9.13
C TYR A 1 -15.95 -3.90 -10.48
N ASP A 2 -16.20 -2.91 -11.36
CA ASP A 2 -15.59 -2.89 -12.69
C ASP A 2 -14.22 -2.19 -12.71
N LEU A 3 -13.95 -1.34 -11.71
CA LEU A 3 -12.68 -0.64 -11.58
C LEU A 3 -12.15 -0.72 -10.15
N VAL A 4 -10.87 -1.07 -10.02
CA VAL A 4 -10.12 -1.04 -8.77
C VAL A 4 -8.97 -0.03 -8.92
N LEU A 5 -8.82 0.85 -7.93
CA LEU A 5 -7.71 1.78 -7.85
C LEU A 5 -6.82 1.39 -6.67
N ALA A 6 -5.54 1.22 -6.93
CA ALA A 6 -4.52 0.95 -5.92
C ALA A 6 -3.48 2.06 -5.88
N GLY A 7 -2.80 2.23 -4.76
CA GLY A 7 -1.61 3.07 -4.73
C GLY A 7 -0.47 2.47 -5.56
N ARG A 8 0.49 3.29 -5.95
CA ARG A 8 1.65 2.87 -6.74
C ARG A 8 2.41 1.72 -6.08
N GLN A 9 2.74 1.88 -4.80
CA GLN A 9 3.51 0.89 -4.03
C GLN A 9 3.38 1.14 -2.53
N ALA A 10 3.63 0.10 -1.72
CA ALA A 10 3.79 0.23 -0.28
C ALA A 10 5.26 0.54 0.05
N ILE A 11 5.49 1.34 1.10
CA ILE A 11 6.82 1.80 1.48
C ILE A 11 7.63 0.79 2.32
N ASP A 12 6.97 -0.27 2.79
CA ASP A 12 7.59 -1.31 3.61
C ASP A 12 8.54 -2.22 2.82
N GLY A 13 8.10 -2.69 1.65
CA GLY A 13 8.89 -3.57 0.79
C GLY A 13 9.32 -2.94 -0.53
N ASP A 14 8.74 -1.80 -0.88
CA ASP A 14 9.04 -0.97 -2.07
C ASP A 14 9.04 -1.72 -3.41
N THR A 15 8.30 -2.83 -3.48
CA THR A 15 8.31 -3.76 -4.61
C THR A 15 7.19 -3.52 -5.64
N ALA A 16 6.23 -2.63 -5.34
CA ALA A 16 5.08 -2.30 -6.18
C ALA A 16 4.23 -3.51 -6.65
N GLN A 17 4.19 -4.60 -5.88
CA GLN A 17 3.56 -5.86 -6.30
C GLN A 17 2.07 -5.97 -5.97
N VAL A 18 1.55 -5.23 -4.99
CA VAL A 18 0.17 -5.40 -4.50
C VAL A 18 -0.86 -5.19 -5.61
N GLY A 19 -0.78 -4.07 -6.35
CA GLY A 19 -1.68 -3.79 -7.47
C GLY A 19 -1.63 -4.87 -8.56
N PRO A 20 -0.45 -5.17 -9.13
CA PRO A 20 -0.30 -6.21 -10.14
C PRO A 20 -0.76 -7.59 -9.70
N GLN A 21 -0.41 -8.04 -8.50
CA GLN A 21 -0.85 -9.36 -7.99
C GLN A 21 -2.37 -9.41 -7.78
N LEU A 22 -2.98 -8.33 -7.31
CA LEU A 22 -4.42 -8.24 -7.15
C LEU A 22 -5.12 -8.29 -8.51
N ALA A 23 -4.62 -7.57 -9.53
CA ALA A 23 -5.15 -7.60 -10.88
C ALA A 23 -5.10 -9.01 -11.47
N GLU A 24 -3.98 -9.72 -11.32
CA GLU A 24 -3.81 -11.11 -11.76
C GLU A 24 -4.80 -12.05 -11.08
N LYS A 25 -4.96 -11.96 -9.75
CA LYS A 25 -5.89 -12.80 -9.00
C LYS A 25 -7.35 -12.54 -9.34
N LEU A 26 -7.71 -11.32 -9.71
CA LEU A 26 -9.06 -10.95 -10.12
C LEU A 26 -9.32 -11.18 -11.62
N GLY A 27 -8.30 -11.48 -12.42
CA GLY A 27 -8.40 -11.55 -13.88
C GLY A 27 -8.72 -10.18 -14.51
N TYR A 28 -8.24 -9.10 -13.93
CA TYR A 28 -8.48 -7.73 -14.37
C TYR A 28 -7.35 -7.22 -15.27
N THR A 29 -7.72 -6.38 -16.25
CA THR A 29 -6.71 -5.66 -17.03
C THR A 29 -5.94 -4.70 -16.14
N LEU A 30 -4.61 -4.78 -16.15
CA LEU A 30 -3.73 -3.93 -15.35
C LEU A 30 -3.18 -2.75 -16.16
N VAL A 31 -3.30 -1.54 -15.60
CA VAL A 31 -2.52 -0.38 -16.06
C VAL A 31 -1.83 0.25 -14.86
N THR A 32 -0.50 0.37 -14.95
CA THR A 32 0.33 0.94 -13.88
C THR A 32 0.63 2.41 -14.12
N TYR A 33 0.94 3.14 -13.02
CA TYR A 33 1.37 4.55 -13.03
C TYR A 33 0.36 5.50 -13.67
N LEU A 34 -0.92 5.30 -13.39
CA LEU A 34 -2.02 6.16 -13.85
C LEU A 34 -1.80 7.61 -13.40
N GLU A 35 -1.92 8.54 -14.35
CA GLU A 35 -1.99 9.99 -14.09
C GLU A 35 -3.38 10.56 -14.37
N ASP A 36 -4.04 10.07 -15.42
CA ASP A 36 -5.37 10.54 -15.82
C ASP A 36 -6.12 9.48 -16.59
N PHE A 37 -7.45 9.50 -16.56
CA PHE A 37 -8.25 8.57 -17.33
C PHE A 37 -9.62 9.14 -17.72
N GLU A 38 -10.17 8.63 -18.82
CA GLU A 38 -11.46 9.00 -19.35
C GLU A 38 -12.23 7.76 -19.79
N PHE A 39 -13.51 7.69 -19.42
CA PHE A 39 -14.38 6.58 -19.82
C PHE A 39 -14.95 6.77 -21.24
N GLU A 40 -14.77 5.75 -22.06
CA GLU A 40 -15.38 5.60 -23.38
C GLU A 40 -16.30 4.36 -23.35
N GLY A 41 -17.43 4.45 -22.63
CA GLY A 41 -18.31 3.30 -22.35
C GLY A 41 -17.64 2.28 -21.42
N ARG A 42 -17.40 1.04 -21.90
CA ARG A 42 -16.67 0.02 -21.15
C ARG A 42 -15.16 0.00 -21.45
N THR A 43 -14.71 0.90 -22.30
CA THR A 43 -13.27 1.14 -22.54
C THR A 43 -12.86 2.37 -21.75
N VAL A 44 -11.66 2.34 -21.21
CA VAL A 44 -11.06 3.47 -20.49
C VAL A 44 -9.81 3.90 -21.23
N ARG A 45 -9.73 5.16 -21.60
CA ARG A 45 -8.52 5.79 -22.10
C ARG A 45 -7.71 6.27 -20.92
N VAL A 46 -6.50 5.75 -20.76
CA VAL A 46 -5.64 5.98 -19.59
C VAL A 46 -4.34 6.63 -20.01
N ARG A 47 -3.99 7.75 -19.39
CA ARG A 47 -2.66 8.34 -19.46
C ARG A 47 -1.83 7.83 -18.30
N ARG A 48 -0.69 7.21 -18.60
CA ARG A 48 0.24 6.66 -17.62
C ARG A 48 1.62 7.28 -17.73
N ASN A 49 2.30 7.41 -16.62
CA ASN A 49 3.68 7.87 -16.54
C ASN A 49 4.66 6.73 -16.94
N ILE A 50 5.67 7.07 -17.72
CA ILE A 50 6.74 6.14 -18.13
C ILE A 50 8.14 6.66 -17.75
N GLY A 51 8.22 7.55 -16.76
CA GLY A 51 9.46 8.14 -16.24
C GLY A 51 9.84 9.41 -16.99
N ASN A 52 10.24 9.30 -18.24
CA ASN A 52 10.67 10.44 -19.08
C ASN A 52 9.53 11.00 -19.97
N GLY A 53 8.28 10.66 -19.69
CA GLY A 53 7.13 11.11 -20.45
C GLY A 53 5.86 10.37 -20.04
N TYR A 54 4.89 10.34 -20.94
CA TYR A 54 3.63 9.62 -20.72
C TYR A 54 3.25 8.79 -21.95
N GLU A 55 2.45 7.78 -21.69
CA GLU A 55 1.83 6.94 -22.70
C GLU A 55 0.30 6.97 -22.54
N VAL A 56 -0.42 6.90 -23.64
CA VAL A 56 -1.89 6.78 -23.63
C VAL A 56 -2.28 5.40 -24.12
N VAL A 57 -2.92 4.65 -23.24
CA VAL A 57 -3.38 3.28 -23.54
C VAL A 57 -4.90 3.20 -23.43
N ARG A 58 -5.50 2.23 -24.11
CA ARG A 58 -6.92 1.85 -23.94
C ARG A 58 -7.01 0.55 -23.18
N SER A 59 -7.80 0.55 -22.12
CA SER A 59 -8.05 -0.61 -21.27
C SER A 59 -9.51 -0.98 -21.29
N GLN A 60 -9.83 -2.26 -21.30
CA GLN A 60 -11.19 -2.77 -21.13
C GLN A 60 -11.51 -2.98 -19.66
N LEU A 61 -12.75 -2.69 -19.26
CA LEU A 61 -13.26 -3.06 -17.94
C LEU A 61 -13.69 -4.53 -17.91
N PRO A 62 -13.48 -5.27 -16.81
CA PRO A 62 -12.95 -4.77 -15.52
C PRO A 62 -11.45 -4.53 -15.56
N ALA A 63 -10.99 -3.52 -14.79
CA ALA A 63 -9.60 -3.11 -14.78
C ALA A 63 -9.11 -2.71 -13.38
N LEU A 64 -7.79 -2.83 -13.16
CA LEU A 64 -7.11 -2.29 -12.00
C LEU A 64 -6.04 -1.30 -12.44
N PHE A 65 -6.03 -0.13 -11.82
CA PHE A 65 -5.00 0.89 -12.09
C PHE A 65 -4.21 1.19 -10.82
N THR A 66 -2.88 1.28 -10.95
CA THR A 66 -2.05 1.83 -9.88
C THR A 66 -1.81 3.32 -10.14
N VAL A 67 -2.06 4.14 -9.13
CA VAL A 67 -2.10 5.61 -9.22
C VAL A 67 -0.82 6.20 -8.69
N VAL A 68 -0.25 7.17 -9.41
CA VAL A 68 0.93 7.93 -8.98
C VAL A 68 0.52 9.26 -8.32
N GLU A 69 1.45 9.84 -7.58
CA GLU A 69 1.26 11.11 -6.85
C GLU A 69 0.99 12.30 -7.77
N SER A 70 1.46 12.25 -9.02
CA SER A 70 1.24 13.30 -10.02
C SER A 70 -0.16 13.30 -10.62
N ALA A 71 -0.99 12.27 -10.35
CA ALA A 71 -2.32 12.14 -10.94
C ALA A 71 -3.25 13.30 -10.58
N ASN A 72 -3.28 13.70 -9.32
CA ASN A 72 -4.07 14.85 -8.88
C ASN A 72 -3.63 15.38 -7.51
N LYS A 73 -4.05 16.61 -7.22
CA LYS A 73 -3.91 17.19 -5.88
C LYS A 73 -5.05 16.70 -4.99
N PRO A 74 -4.79 15.94 -3.91
CA PRO A 74 -5.84 15.50 -3.01
C PRO A 74 -6.59 16.68 -2.41
N ARG A 75 -7.90 16.54 -2.26
CA ARG A 75 -8.71 17.52 -1.54
C ARG A 75 -8.37 17.49 -0.05
N PRO A 76 -8.41 18.64 0.65
CA PRO A 76 -8.26 18.68 2.10
C PRO A 76 -9.29 17.79 2.79
N GLN A 77 -8.89 17.15 3.88
CA GLN A 77 -9.81 16.36 4.69
C GLN A 77 -10.91 17.24 5.31
N ALA A 78 -12.15 16.74 5.27
CA ALA A 78 -13.25 17.38 5.97
C ALA A 78 -13.08 17.16 7.49
N LEU A 79 -12.69 18.21 8.23
CA LEU A 79 -12.39 18.15 9.67
C LEU A 79 -13.51 17.43 10.47
N ARG A 80 -14.78 17.74 10.18
CA ARG A 80 -15.93 17.10 10.84
C ARG A 80 -15.93 15.57 10.66
N LYS A 81 -15.61 15.08 9.44
CA LYS A 81 -15.52 13.64 9.16
C LYS A 81 -14.30 13.02 9.84
N ALA A 82 -13.15 13.69 9.76
CA ALA A 82 -11.93 13.22 10.41
C ALA A 82 -12.13 13.06 11.92
N LEU A 83 -12.72 14.03 12.58
CA LEU A 83 -13.04 13.97 14.02
C LEU A 83 -14.08 12.88 14.36
N LYS A 84 -15.08 12.68 13.51
CA LYS A 84 -16.05 11.59 13.68
C LYS A 84 -15.35 10.23 13.62
N PHE A 85 -14.62 9.96 12.54
CA PHE A 85 -14.01 8.64 12.32
C PHE A 85 -12.75 8.37 13.17
N LYS A 86 -12.18 9.41 13.81
CA LYS A 86 -11.15 9.22 14.83
C LYS A 86 -11.63 8.34 16.01
N LYS A 87 -12.95 8.23 16.21
CA LYS A 87 -13.57 7.40 17.27
C LYS A 87 -14.04 6.03 16.77
N ALA A 88 -13.80 5.72 15.50
CA ALA A 88 -14.15 4.42 14.95
C ALA A 88 -13.17 3.36 15.47
N LEU A 89 -13.69 2.20 15.84
CA LEU A 89 -12.92 1.08 16.40
C LEU A 89 -13.33 -0.23 15.72
N SER A 90 -12.37 -1.12 15.59
CA SER A 90 -12.60 -2.53 15.23
C SER A 90 -13.02 -3.36 16.45
N PRO A 91 -13.63 -4.53 16.28
CA PRO A 91 -13.92 -5.46 17.39
C PRO A 91 -12.66 -5.82 18.20
N LEU A 92 -11.50 -5.97 17.53
CA LEU A 92 -10.24 -6.27 18.20
C LEU A 92 -9.80 -5.14 19.15
N GLU A 93 -9.89 -3.89 18.69
CA GLU A 93 -9.56 -2.71 19.51
C GLU A 93 -10.53 -2.56 20.68
N VAL A 94 -11.83 -2.81 20.45
CA VAL A 94 -12.84 -2.80 21.53
C VAL A 94 -12.50 -3.86 22.58
N ASN A 95 -12.18 -5.09 22.17
CA ASN A 95 -11.78 -6.16 23.10
C ASN A 95 -10.55 -5.79 23.91
N LYS A 96 -9.53 -5.20 23.25
CA LYS A 96 -8.32 -4.73 23.94
C LYS A 96 -8.65 -3.68 25.02
N ILE A 97 -9.44 -2.67 24.65
CA ILE A 97 -9.86 -1.59 25.57
C ILE A 97 -10.66 -2.17 26.76
N VAL A 98 -11.59 -3.09 26.50
CA VAL A 98 -12.38 -3.73 27.56
C VAL A 98 -11.50 -4.54 28.51
N THR A 99 -10.53 -5.29 27.97
CA THR A 99 -9.58 -6.06 28.77
C THR A 99 -8.72 -5.17 29.67
N GLU A 100 -8.26 -4.05 29.14
CA GLU A 100 -7.48 -3.06 29.91
C GLU A 100 -8.31 -2.34 31.00
N GLN A 101 -9.60 -2.08 30.73
CA GLN A 101 -10.48 -1.39 31.67
C GLN A 101 -11.09 -2.31 32.76
N LEU A 102 -11.18 -3.59 32.47
CA LEU A 102 -11.76 -4.59 33.35
C LEU A 102 -10.76 -5.74 33.61
N PRO A 103 -9.59 -5.48 34.20
CA PRO A 103 -8.53 -6.49 34.32
C PRO A 103 -8.99 -7.71 35.14
N ASP A 104 -9.76 -7.48 36.20
CA ASP A 104 -10.19 -8.50 37.17
C ASP A 104 -11.52 -9.19 36.81
N ALA A 105 -12.19 -8.77 35.71
CA ALA A 105 -13.45 -9.39 35.30
C ALA A 105 -13.17 -10.74 34.59
N ASP A 106 -14.15 -11.64 34.72
CA ASP A 106 -14.13 -12.91 34.00
C ASP A 106 -14.30 -12.72 32.48
N ASP A 107 -13.91 -13.74 31.69
CA ASP A 107 -13.95 -13.68 30.26
C ASP A 107 -15.35 -13.49 29.66
N ASN A 108 -16.39 -14.02 30.32
CA ASN A 108 -17.78 -13.87 29.88
C ASN A 108 -18.22 -12.42 30.00
N THR A 109 -17.90 -11.79 31.15
CA THR A 109 -18.19 -10.37 31.40
C THR A 109 -17.45 -9.49 30.36
N LYS A 110 -16.17 -9.75 30.10
CA LYS A 110 -15.38 -9.02 29.09
C LYS A 110 -15.99 -9.15 27.68
N ARG A 111 -16.39 -10.36 27.29
CA ARG A 111 -17.03 -10.61 26.00
C ARG A 111 -18.36 -9.91 25.84
N SER A 112 -19.20 -9.96 26.90
CA SER A 112 -20.51 -9.31 26.92
C SER A 112 -20.38 -7.80 26.80
N GLU A 113 -19.46 -7.19 27.54
CA GLU A 113 -19.20 -5.75 27.48
C GLU A 113 -18.64 -5.34 26.10
N ALA A 114 -17.72 -6.11 25.52
CA ALA A 114 -17.20 -5.85 24.20
C ALA A 114 -18.30 -5.93 23.13
N ALA A 115 -19.16 -6.92 23.19
CA ALA A 115 -20.31 -7.06 22.28
C ALA A 115 -21.26 -5.86 22.37
N ASN A 116 -21.59 -5.41 23.60
CA ASN A 116 -22.43 -4.23 23.82
C ASN A 116 -21.81 -2.96 23.21
N ARG A 117 -20.51 -2.76 23.40
CA ARG A 117 -19.78 -1.61 22.81
C ARG A 117 -19.73 -1.69 21.29
N CYS A 118 -19.47 -2.86 20.72
CA CYS A 118 -19.52 -3.05 19.27
C CYS A 118 -20.90 -2.71 18.70
N GLN A 119 -22.00 -3.14 19.35
CA GLN A 119 -23.35 -2.78 18.94
C GLN A 119 -23.61 -1.27 19.01
N ALA A 120 -23.14 -0.62 20.08
CA ALA A 120 -23.27 0.84 20.21
C ALA A 120 -22.50 1.59 19.10
N LEU A 121 -21.27 1.16 18.78
CA LEU A 121 -20.48 1.72 17.71
C LEU A 121 -21.12 1.46 16.33
N ALA A 122 -21.67 0.28 16.11
CA ALA A 122 -22.36 -0.06 14.85
C ALA A 122 -23.58 0.84 14.62
N LYS A 123 -24.41 1.09 15.65
CA LYS A 123 -25.54 2.03 15.58
C LYS A 123 -25.13 3.46 15.21
N GLN A 124 -23.90 3.87 15.57
CA GLN A 124 -23.34 5.18 15.27
C GLN A 124 -22.60 5.22 13.91
N GLY A 125 -22.46 4.08 13.24
CA GLY A 125 -21.62 3.93 12.03
C GLY A 125 -20.14 4.17 12.30
N LEU A 126 -19.67 3.70 13.46
CA LEU A 126 -18.28 3.83 13.94
C LEU A 126 -17.61 2.48 14.20
N LEU A 127 -18.31 1.36 13.98
CA LEU A 127 -17.69 0.05 14.02
C LEU A 127 -17.01 -0.22 12.69
N ILE A 128 -15.70 -0.50 12.74
CA ILE A 128 -14.92 -0.92 11.59
C ILE A 128 -15.16 -2.41 11.37
N THR A 129 -15.62 -2.79 10.18
CA THR A 129 -15.80 -4.20 9.82
C THR A 129 -14.45 -4.90 9.82
N GLN A 130 -14.35 -6.00 10.52
CA GLN A 130 -13.17 -6.84 10.58
C GLN A 130 -13.57 -8.24 10.10
N TRP A 131 -12.78 -8.78 9.18
CA TRP A 131 -12.90 -10.17 8.73
C TRP A 131 -11.68 -10.95 9.20
N ASP A 132 -11.90 -12.18 9.60
CA ASP A 132 -10.84 -13.14 9.89
C ASP A 132 -10.69 -14.19 8.77
N LEU A 133 -9.86 -15.17 8.98
CA LEU A 133 -9.59 -16.21 7.99
C LEU A 133 -10.80 -17.12 7.75
N ASP A 134 -11.63 -17.32 8.78
CA ASP A 134 -12.86 -18.12 8.69
C ASP A 134 -13.93 -17.35 7.91
N ASP A 135 -14.10 -16.04 8.18
CA ASP A 135 -14.99 -15.17 7.41
C ASP A 135 -14.67 -15.13 5.92
N LEU A 136 -13.39 -15.28 5.58
CA LEU A 136 -12.90 -15.27 4.20
C LEU A 136 -12.82 -16.66 3.56
N GLU A 137 -13.17 -17.71 4.30
CA GLU A 137 -13.01 -19.12 3.87
C GLU A 137 -11.60 -19.37 3.31
N ALA A 138 -10.58 -18.78 3.96
CA ALA A 138 -9.22 -18.79 3.45
C ALA A 138 -8.58 -20.17 3.53
N ASP A 139 -7.95 -20.60 2.45
CA ASP A 139 -7.12 -21.81 2.46
C ASP A 139 -5.83 -21.53 3.25
N LEU A 140 -5.77 -22.10 4.47
CA LEU A 140 -4.66 -21.91 5.39
C LEU A 140 -3.31 -22.44 4.86
N THR A 141 -3.32 -23.32 3.86
CA THR A 141 -2.09 -23.82 3.25
C THR A 141 -1.33 -22.72 2.47
N TRP A 142 -2.04 -21.65 2.07
CA TRP A 142 -1.48 -20.50 1.37
C TRP A 142 -1.19 -19.30 2.31
N CYS A 143 -1.43 -19.48 3.60
CA CYS A 143 -1.31 -18.39 4.56
C CYS A 143 0.00 -18.47 5.37
N GLY A 144 0.46 -17.31 5.83
CA GLY A 144 1.63 -17.18 6.69
C GLY A 144 2.96 -17.49 5.99
N VAL A 145 4.02 -17.60 6.80
CA VAL A 145 5.39 -17.82 6.31
C VAL A 145 5.56 -19.16 5.58
N THR A 146 4.85 -20.18 6.01
CA THR A 146 4.92 -21.53 5.41
C THR A 146 4.19 -21.61 4.07
N GLY A 147 3.07 -20.90 3.94
CA GLY A 147 2.24 -20.88 2.74
C GLY A 147 2.73 -19.89 1.67
N SER A 148 3.60 -18.94 2.02
CA SER A 148 4.11 -17.98 1.06
C SER A 148 5.01 -18.63 0.00
N PRO A 149 4.72 -18.47 -1.31
CA PRO A 149 5.61 -18.91 -2.39
C PRO A 149 6.89 -18.07 -2.47
N THR A 150 6.86 -16.85 -1.93
CA THR A 150 8.01 -15.96 -1.89
C THR A 150 8.68 -16.03 -0.52
N LYS A 151 9.95 -16.39 -0.49
CA LYS A 151 10.74 -16.47 0.75
C LYS A 151 11.92 -15.53 0.66
N VAL A 152 12.11 -14.70 1.70
CA VAL A 152 13.29 -13.85 1.83
C VAL A 152 14.48 -14.77 2.16
N ASN A 153 15.43 -14.89 1.24
CA ASN A 153 16.62 -15.68 1.43
C ASN A 153 17.65 -14.95 2.31
N ARG A 154 17.88 -13.67 2.04
CA ARG A 154 18.86 -12.85 2.76
C ARG A 154 18.47 -11.39 2.74
N ILE A 155 18.59 -10.71 3.87
CA ILE A 155 18.52 -9.25 3.98
C ILE A 155 19.94 -8.73 4.19
N GLN A 156 20.36 -7.79 3.35
CA GLN A 156 21.60 -7.05 3.54
C GLN A 156 21.26 -5.61 3.88
N SER A 157 21.63 -5.16 5.06
CA SER A 157 21.62 -3.72 5.37
C SER A 157 22.81 -3.08 4.67
N ILE A 158 22.54 -2.27 3.68
CA ILE A 158 23.54 -1.34 3.14
C ILE A 158 23.58 -0.18 4.13
N VAL A 159 24.49 -0.24 5.09
CA VAL A 159 24.85 0.96 5.84
C VAL A 159 25.64 1.80 4.86
N LEU A 160 25.07 2.93 4.45
CA LEU A 160 25.83 4.02 3.84
C LEU A 160 26.74 4.58 4.94
N ALA A 161 27.78 3.84 5.32
CA ALA A 161 28.92 4.42 5.96
C ALA A 161 29.49 5.40 4.95
N GLY A 162 29.56 6.68 5.33
CA GLY A 162 30.21 7.67 4.47
C GLY A 162 31.54 7.08 4.03
N GLY A 163 31.64 6.74 2.75
CA GLY A 163 32.89 6.27 2.16
C GLY A 163 33.96 7.34 2.32
N ASP A 164 35.21 6.97 2.17
CA ASP A 164 36.30 7.92 2.18
C ASP A 164 35.98 9.04 1.20
N TYR A 165 36.02 10.28 1.71
CA TYR A 165 35.81 11.47 0.90
C TYR A 165 36.90 11.54 -0.18
N LYS A 166 36.48 11.51 -1.45
CA LYS A 166 37.39 11.63 -2.61
C LYS A 166 37.28 13.04 -3.20
N GLU A 167 38.39 13.70 -3.34
CA GLU A 167 38.47 14.96 -4.07
C GLU A 167 39.03 14.75 -5.47
N PHE A 168 38.35 15.29 -6.45
CA PHE A 168 38.79 15.29 -7.82
C PHE A 168 39.24 16.71 -8.21
N PRO A 169 40.39 16.88 -8.89
CA PRO A 169 40.83 18.19 -9.31
C PRO A 169 39.82 18.79 -10.30
N PRO A 170 39.60 20.13 -10.29
CA PRO A 170 38.65 20.80 -11.20
C PRO A 170 39.29 20.98 -12.62
N THR A 171 39.66 19.88 -13.22
CA THR A 171 40.22 19.78 -14.57
C THR A 171 39.40 18.78 -15.39
N ASP A 172 39.48 18.85 -16.72
CA ASP A 172 38.75 17.91 -17.58
C ASP A 172 39.13 16.45 -17.27
N ALA A 173 40.36 16.16 -16.91
CA ALA A 173 40.81 14.83 -16.51
C ALA A 173 40.14 14.39 -15.19
N GLY A 174 40.08 15.30 -14.19
CA GLY A 174 39.44 15.00 -12.91
C GLY A 174 37.93 14.82 -13.03
N ILE A 175 37.27 15.61 -13.87
CA ILE A 175 35.83 15.48 -14.17
C ILE A 175 35.56 14.12 -14.86
N ASN A 176 36.35 13.75 -15.83
CA ASN A 176 36.22 12.46 -16.53
C ASN A 176 36.44 11.28 -15.56
N GLN A 177 37.39 11.38 -14.64
CA GLN A 177 37.61 10.35 -13.64
C GLN A 177 36.44 10.23 -12.66
N LEU A 178 35.85 11.35 -12.21
CA LEU A 178 34.65 11.35 -11.38
C LEU A 178 33.47 10.67 -12.10
N ILE A 179 33.23 11.04 -13.36
CA ILE A 179 32.14 10.45 -14.16
C ILE A 179 32.36 8.94 -14.31
N TYR A 180 33.60 8.52 -14.61
CA TYR A 180 33.96 7.11 -14.75
C TYR A 180 33.66 6.32 -13.47
N GLU A 181 34.07 6.82 -12.29
CA GLU A 181 33.81 6.18 -11.01
C GLU A 181 32.30 6.11 -10.72
N LEU A 182 31.53 7.18 -10.98
CA LEU A 182 30.08 7.21 -10.78
C LEU A 182 29.33 6.20 -11.66
N VAL A 183 29.82 5.95 -12.88
CA VAL A 183 29.28 4.93 -13.78
C VAL A 183 29.67 3.52 -13.32
N GLU A 184 30.92 3.31 -12.91
CA GLU A 184 31.43 2.02 -12.42
C GLU A 184 30.71 1.59 -11.15
N ASP A 185 30.42 2.54 -10.24
CA ASP A 185 29.68 2.32 -9.01
C ASP A 185 28.14 2.23 -9.22
N HIS A 186 27.67 2.27 -10.47
CA HIS A 186 26.24 2.28 -10.81
C HIS A 186 25.44 3.39 -10.11
N THR A 187 26.07 4.51 -9.77
CA THR A 187 25.41 5.68 -9.17
C THR A 187 24.69 6.51 -10.24
N ILE A 188 25.23 6.56 -11.45
CA ILE A 188 24.63 7.16 -12.64
C ILE A 188 24.77 6.18 -13.82
N GLY A 189 23.69 6.04 -14.62
CA GLY A 189 23.69 5.16 -15.81
C GLY A 189 22.41 4.38 -15.97
#